data_b401bfaa5b26a76fa4c1cca8024013b0
#
_entry.id   b401bfaa5b26a76fa4c1cca8024013b0
#
_cell.length_a   1.000
_cell.length_b   1.000
_cell.length_c   1.000
_cell.angle_alpha   90.00
_cell.angle_beta   90.00
_cell.angle_gamma   90.00
#
_symmetry.space_group_name_H-M   'P 1'
#
loop_
_entity.id
_entity.type
_entity.pdbx_description
1 polymer ?
#
loop_
_entity_poly.entity_id
_entity_poly.type
_entity_poly.pdbx_seq_one_letter_code
_entity_poly.pdbx_strand_id
1 'polypeptide(L)'
;LTNGIQNTAGSPAAADTSYAEIEQYLSQGTPLTNSTLTGIAPIIGSQLTVAKDAGLNPANIILTWTVSTQSITPVLDSIEKNATATQVTDLKFMGTTANYISGSPGYANIYQGLLDIPYYLGAPTASNPAAPLTDFWHGAQGSYLTRYNPNPVPTTTLEIPILVTVPNSASPNYAYPSTGFPVAIFQHGIGQNRTNDLAVADAFADADFATVAIDLPLHGITDPENPFYMGAYERTFNLPPGLGTPNVQTGVIAPSGTYFINLANLLVSRDNLREAVADLITLTRTIPTITIPTTGQVLDGSKIFFVGHSLGAIVGTVYLGVDPTAYAATLGMPGAEIPYLLNNSATFGPIIQSGLEQAGIAPGTQLYDDFLRNAQT
;
A
#
# COMPACT_ATOMS: atom_id res chain seq x y z
N LEU A 1 6.32 20.06 26.32
CA LEU A 1 7.74 20.41 26.42
C LEU A 1 8.11 20.74 27.86
N THR A 2 9.33 20.43 28.26
CA THR A 2 9.83 20.73 29.61
C THR A 2 11.08 21.61 29.58
N ASN A 3 11.40 22.22 30.70
CA ASN A 3 12.62 23.00 30.94
C ASN A 3 13.91 22.16 30.89
N GLY A 4 13.83 20.84 30.67
CA GLY A 4 14.97 19.98 30.39
C GLY A 4 15.62 20.25 29.02
N ILE A 5 14.94 20.96 28.12
CA ILE A 5 15.53 21.48 26.87
C ILE A 5 16.48 22.60 27.23
N GLN A 6 17.73 22.51 26.79
CA GLN A 6 18.77 23.49 27.11
C GLN A 6 19.40 24.05 25.83
N ASN A 7 19.88 25.29 25.89
CA ASN A 7 20.72 25.85 24.85
C ASN A 7 22.17 25.32 24.93
N THR A 8 23.02 25.72 24.01
CA THR A 8 24.44 25.29 23.96
C THR A 8 25.28 25.73 25.17
N ALA A 9 24.79 26.68 25.96
CA ALA A 9 25.42 27.13 27.21
C ALA A 9 24.87 26.42 28.47
N GLY A 10 23.98 25.41 28.26
CA GLY A 10 23.39 24.63 29.37
C GLY A 10 22.23 25.34 30.08
N SER A 11 21.78 26.51 29.57
CA SER A 11 20.64 27.21 30.17
C SER A 11 19.33 26.57 29.73
N PRO A 12 18.38 26.28 30.67
CA PRO A 12 17.11 25.68 30.35
C PRO A 12 16.22 26.63 29.52
N ALA A 13 15.39 26.07 28.65
CA ALA A 13 14.34 26.82 27.97
C ALA A 13 13.31 27.31 29.00
N ALA A 14 12.85 28.56 28.83
CA ALA A 14 11.80 29.15 29.65
C ALA A 14 10.44 29.10 28.92
N ALA A 15 9.35 29.09 29.70
CA ALA A 15 8.03 29.26 29.16
C ALA A 15 7.88 30.65 28.51
N ASP A 16 7.08 30.72 27.45
CA ASP A 16 6.63 32.03 26.93
C ASP A 16 5.86 32.81 27.99
N THR A 17 5.93 34.14 27.93
CA THR A 17 5.30 35.03 28.93
C THR A 17 3.81 34.72 29.10
N SER A 18 3.08 34.53 28.01
CA SER A 18 1.64 34.21 28.05
C SER A 18 1.35 32.84 28.66
N TYR A 19 2.20 31.88 28.42
CA TYR A 19 2.07 30.55 29.04
C TYR A 19 2.37 30.60 30.53
N ALA A 20 3.41 31.32 30.94
CA ALA A 20 3.78 31.54 32.34
C ALA A 20 2.68 32.29 33.13
N GLU A 21 2.01 33.28 32.52
CA GLU A 21 0.86 33.96 33.10
C GLU A 21 -0.31 32.99 33.36
N ILE A 22 -0.59 32.09 32.43
CA ILE A 22 -1.63 31.06 32.61
C ILE A 22 -1.24 30.10 33.75
N GLU A 23 0.02 29.67 33.81
CA GLU A 23 0.49 28.80 34.90
C GLU A 23 0.34 29.47 36.27
N GLN A 24 0.65 30.76 36.40
CA GLN A 24 0.46 31.55 37.64
C GLN A 24 -1.03 31.66 37.98
N TYR A 25 -1.89 31.88 36.99
CA TYR A 25 -3.34 31.88 37.20
C TYR A 25 -3.83 30.56 37.73
N LEU A 26 -3.41 29.45 37.09
CA LEU A 26 -3.84 28.11 37.45
C LEU A 26 -3.30 27.63 38.80
N SER A 27 -2.09 28.05 39.17
CA SER A 27 -1.43 27.57 40.42
C SER A 27 -1.63 28.50 41.61
N GLN A 28 -1.76 29.81 41.36
CA GLN A 28 -1.80 30.85 42.45
C GLN A 28 -3.07 31.72 42.42
N GLY A 29 -3.94 31.55 41.42
CA GLY A 29 -5.15 32.38 41.26
C GLY A 29 -4.89 33.81 40.83
N THR A 30 -3.70 34.15 40.32
CA THR A 30 -3.36 35.46 39.81
C THR A 30 -4.24 35.86 38.63
N PRO A 31 -5.06 36.92 38.67
CA PRO A 31 -5.99 37.26 37.61
C PRO A 31 -5.30 37.49 36.27
N LEU A 32 -5.83 36.89 35.20
CA LEU A 32 -5.42 37.16 33.82
C LEU A 32 -6.05 38.46 33.36
N THR A 33 -5.23 39.33 32.76
CA THR A 33 -5.69 40.60 32.24
C THR A 33 -6.14 40.55 30.77
N ASN A 34 -5.76 39.48 30.07
CA ASN A 34 -6.06 39.28 28.66
C ASN A 34 -7.18 38.23 28.50
N SER A 35 -8.29 38.63 27.85
CA SER A 35 -9.46 37.77 27.62
C SER A 35 -9.15 36.52 26.78
N THR A 36 -8.19 36.61 25.88
CA THR A 36 -7.73 35.44 25.09
C THR A 36 -7.06 34.43 25.99
N LEU A 37 -6.20 34.83 26.91
CA LEU A 37 -5.57 33.93 27.87
C LEU A 37 -6.60 33.30 28.82
N THR A 38 -7.61 34.06 29.21
CA THR A 38 -8.73 33.53 30.03
C THR A 38 -9.47 32.41 29.30
N GLY A 39 -9.66 32.53 27.96
CA GLY A 39 -10.29 31.50 27.16
C GLY A 39 -9.43 30.21 26.98
N ILE A 40 -8.09 30.36 26.98
CA ILE A 40 -7.15 29.26 26.77
C ILE A 40 -6.78 28.56 28.10
N ALA A 41 -6.82 29.25 29.22
CA ALA A 41 -6.41 28.72 30.53
C ALA A 41 -7.07 27.40 30.91
N PRO A 42 -8.38 27.17 30.72
CA PRO A 42 -9.01 25.85 30.99
C PRO A 42 -8.41 24.72 30.17
N ILE A 43 -8.04 24.98 28.90
CA ILE A 43 -7.43 23.98 28.00
C ILE A 43 -6.05 23.59 28.54
N ILE A 44 -5.21 24.58 28.88
CA ILE A 44 -3.87 24.34 29.44
C ILE A 44 -3.99 23.65 30.79
N GLY A 45 -4.95 24.03 31.64
CA GLY A 45 -5.22 23.39 32.91
C GLY A 45 -5.55 21.88 32.75
N SER A 46 -6.39 21.55 31.79
CA SER A 46 -6.69 20.15 31.45
C SER A 46 -5.44 19.40 30.99
N GLN A 47 -4.61 20.00 30.13
CA GLN A 47 -3.38 19.38 29.63
C GLN A 47 -2.35 19.15 30.75
N LEU A 48 -2.19 20.11 31.68
CA LEU A 48 -1.32 19.96 32.84
C LEU A 48 -1.81 18.88 33.80
N THR A 49 -3.13 18.73 33.92
CA THR A 49 -3.72 17.63 34.73
C THR A 49 -3.36 16.27 34.12
N VAL A 50 -3.56 16.09 32.82
CA VAL A 50 -3.18 14.85 32.12
C VAL A 50 -1.69 14.56 32.25
N ALA A 51 -0.84 15.57 32.11
CA ALA A 51 0.61 15.43 32.27
C ALA A 51 0.98 15.00 33.71
N LYS A 52 0.33 15.58 34.74
CA LYS A 52 0.51 15.20 36.15
C LYS A 52 0.07 13.74 36.41
N ASP A 53 -1.06 13.33 35.85
CA ASP A 53 -1.57 11.97 35.99
C ASP A 53 -0.64 10.95 35.31
N ALA A 54 0.08 11.39 34.27
CA ALA A 54 1.14 10.63 33.62
C ALA A 54 2.49 10.66 34.35
N GLY A 55 2.57 11.24 35.54
CA GLY A 55 3.77 11.27 36.40
C GLY A 55 4.74 12.43 36.08
N LEU A 56 4.37 13.37 35.23
CA LEU A 56 5.19 14.55 34.95
C LEU A 56 4.94 15.65 35.99
N ASN A 57 6.01 16.37 36.40
CA ASN A 57 5.87 17.52 37.28
C ASN A 57 5.42 18.75 36.44
N PRO A 58 4.22 19.29 36.64
CA PRO A 58 3.73 20.47 35.92
C PRO A 58 4.68 21.68 35.99
N ALA A 59 5.35 21.90 37.13
CA ALA A 59 6.28 23.02 37.29
C ALA A 59 7.50 22.97 36.36
N ASN A 60 7.77 21.85 35.73
CA ASN A 60 8.84 21.68 34.74
C ASN A 60 8.35 21.84 33.31
N ILE A 61 7.05 21.99 33.09
CA ILE A 61 6.45 22.07 31.75
C ILE A 61 6.45 23.54 31.32
N ILE A 62 6.98 23.83 30.15
CA ILE A 62 7.10 25.19 29.60
C ILE A 62 6.16 25.43 28.42
N LEU A 63 5.52 24.40 27.90
CA LEU A 63 4.54 24.47 26.82
C LEU A 63 3.75 23.16 26.75
N THR A 64 2.45 23.26 26.61
CA THR A 64 1.55 22.15 26.29
C THR A 64 0.72 22.46 25.06
N TRP A 65 0.36 21.43 24.33
CA TRP A 65 -0.65 21.50 23.27
C TRP A 65 -1.32 20.14 23.11
N THR A 66 -2.47 20.15 22.45
CA THR A 66 -3.20 18.94 22.07
C THR A 66 -3.30 18.88 20.55
N VAL A 67 -3.06 17.72 19.98
CA VAL A 67 -3.26 17.45 18.56
C VAL A 67 -4.17 16.22 18.41
N SER A 68 -4.97 16.22 17.37
CA SER A 68 -5.63 14.98 16.93
C SER A 68 -4.68 14.21 16.03
N THR A 69 -4.46 12.94 16.35
CA THR A 69 -3.71 12.06 15.45
C THR A 69 -4.52 11.79 14.19
N GLN A 70 -3.82 11.65 13.07
CA GLN A 70 -4.47 11.26 11.82
C GLN A 70 -5.06 9.85 11.96
N SER A 71 -6.29 9.66 11.51
CA SER A 71 -6.93 8.34 11.41
C SER A 71 -6.59 7.75 10.06
N ILE A 72 -5.64 6.83 10.03
CA ILE A 72 -5.08 6.26 8.78
C ILE A 72 -5.72 4.93 8.39
N THR A 73 -6.26 4.16 9.34
CA THR A 73 -6.73 2.80 9.10
C THR A 73 -8.22 2.68 8.70
N PRO A 74 -9.18 3.55 9.12
CA PRO A 74 -10.61 3.26 9.02
C PRO A 74 -11.11 2.80 7.64
N VAL A 75 -10.52 3.30 6.55
CA VAL A 75 -10.93 2.92 5.19
C VAL A 75 -10.50 1.49 4.87
N LEU A 76 -9.26 1.11 5.19
CA LEU A 76 -8.75 -0.24 4.97
C LEU A 76 -9.32 -1.23 5.98
N ASP A 77 -9.56 -0.82 7.24
CA ASP A 77 -10.28 -1.62 8.24
C ASP A 77 -11.70 -1.96 7.75
N SER A 78 -12.34 -1.02 7.04
CA SER A 78 -13.64 -1.27 6.41
C SER A 78 -13.56 -2.30 5.30
N ILE A 79 -12.52 -2.27 4.47
CA ILE A 79 -12.25 -3.29 3.45
C ILE A 79 -12.04 -4.65 4.13
N GLU A 80 -11.13 -4.75 5.09
CA GLU A 80 -10.81 -5.99 5.79
C GLU A 80 -12.07 -6.64 6.39
N LYS A 81 -12.86 -5.84 7.10
CA LYS A 81 -14.08 -6.29 7.78
C LYS A 81 -15.15 -6.82 6.82
N ASN A 82 -15.25 -6.25 5.61
CA ASN A 82 -16.30 -6.57 4.65
C ASN A 82 -15.84 -7.47 3.51
N ALA A 83 -14.53 -7.75 3.40
CA ALA A 83 -13.98 -8.61 2.36
C ALA A 83 -14.51 -10.04 2.48
N THR A 84 -14.88 -10.61 1.36
CA THR A 84 -15.33 -12.00 1.22
C THR A 84 -14.49 -12.70 0.16
N ALA A 85 -14.46 -14.04 0.22
CA ALA A 85 -13.88 -14.83 -0.86
C ALA A 85 -14.63 -14.54 -2.16
N THR A 86 -13.88 -14.47 -3.24
CA THR A 86 -14.38 -14.32 -4.61
C THR A 86 -14.10 -15.62 -5.39
N GLN A 87 -14.14 -15.56 -6.72
CA GLN A 87 -13.92 -16.74 -7.55
C GLN A 87 -12.56 -16.68 -8.23
N VAL A 88 -11.94 -17.86 -8.38
CA VAL A 88 -10.85 -18.08 -9.32
C VAL A 88 -11.39 -18.94 -10.45
N THR A 89 -11.32 -18.42 -11.67
CA THR A 89 -11.83 -19.07 -12.87
C THR A 89 -10.68 -19.37 -13.84
N ASP A 90 -10.95 -20.23 -14.81
CA ASP A 90 -10.02 -20.56 -15.91
C ASP A 90 -8.61 -20.98 -15.49
N LEU A 91 -8.45 -21.51 -14.27
CA LEU A 91 -7.14 -21.95 -13.78
C LEU A 91 -6.63 -23.12 -14.62
N LYS A 92 -5.56 -22.89 -15.40
CA LYS A 92 -5.00 -23.83 -16.37
C LYS A 92 -3.55 -24.14 -16.03
N PHE A 93 -3.17 -25.40 -16.25
CA PHE A 93 -1.78 -25.84 -16.15
C PHE A 93 -0.95 -25.25 -17.30
N MET A 94 0.14 -24.59 -16.95
CA MET A 94 1.04 -23.93 -17.90
C MET A 94 2.34 -24.72 -18.14
N GLY A 95 2.64 -25.69 -17.30
CA GLY A 95 3.92 -26.41 -17.30
C GLY A 95 4.58 -26.37 -15.94
N THR A 96 5.89 -26.65 -15.90
CA THR A 96 6.71 -26.54 -14.69
C THR A 96 7.65 -25.35 -14.78
N THR A 97 8.25 -24.96 -13.68
CA THR A 97 9.27 -23.88 -13.66
C THR A 97 10.42 -24.15 -14.63
N ALA A 98 10.81 -25.41 -14.86
CA ALA A 98 11.84 -25.78 -15.84
C ALA A 98 11.48 -25.40 -17.29
N ASN A 99 10.21 -25.20 -17.62
CA ASN A 99 9.81 -24.78 -18.96
C ASN A 99 10.09 -23.30 -19.22
N TYR A 100 10.24 -22.47 -18.18
CA TYR A 100 10.31 -21.01 -18.29
C TYR A 100 11.56 -20.39 -17.68
N ILE A 101 12.16 -21.06 -16.69
CA ILE A 101 13.35 -20.55 -15.98
C ILE A 101 14.55 -21.43 -16.33
N SER A 102 15.54 -20.87 -17.00
CA SER A 102 16.75 -21.57 -17.37
C SER A 102 17.50 -22.07 -16.12
N GLY A 103 17.83 -23.37 -16.10
CA GLY A 103 18.51 -24.02 -14.98
C GLY A 103 17.61 -24.34 -13.79
N SER A 104 16.30 -24.10 -13.89
CA SER A 104 15.34 -24.51 -12.86
C SER A 104 15.24 -26.06 -12.79
N PRO A 105 15.18 -26.64 -11.59
CA PRO A 105 14.95 -28.08 -11.40
C PRO A 105 13.51 -28.50 -11.73
N GLY A 106 12.56 -27.57 -11.87
CA GLY A 106 11.19 -27.89 -12.23
C GLY A 106 10.33 -28.42 -11.07
N TYR A 107 10.62 -28.02 -9.84
CA TYR A 107 9.94 -28.50 -8.63
C TYR A 107 8.50 -27.99 -8.48
N ALA A 108 8.16 -26.89 -9.16
CA ALA A 108 6.84 -26.31 -9.12
C ALA A 108 6.06 -26.49 -10.42
N ASN A 109 4.81 -26.94 -10.32
CA ASN A 109 3.80 -26.84 -11.36
C ASN A 109 3.21 -25.45 -11.37
N ILE A 110 3.07 -24.85 -12.55
CA ILE A 110 2.57 -23.49 -12.74
C ILE A 110 1.14 -23.55 -13.28
N TYR A 111 0.28 -22.73 -12.69
CA TYR A 111 -1.09 -22.53 -13.14
C TYR A 111 -1.36 -21.05 -13.31
N GLN A 112 -2.14 -20.70 -14.31
CA GLN A 112 -2.59 -19.33 -14.56
C GLN A 112 -4.11 -19.32 -14.73
N GLY A 113 -4.77 -18.33 -14.15
CA GLY A 113 -6.21 -18.16 -14.23
C GLY A 113 -6.60 -16.70 -14.01
N LEU A 114 -7.87 -16.49 -13.69
CA LEU A 114 -8.46 -15.20 -13.41
C LEU A 114 -9.04 -15.18 -11.99
N LEU A 115 -8.81 -14.09 -11.27
CA LEU A 115 -9.36 -13.79 -9.95
C LEU A 115 -10.32 -12.64 -10.08
N ASP A 116 -11.56 -12.80 -9.61
CA ASP A 116 -12.50 -11.70 -9.46
C ASP A 116 -12.11 -10.81 -8.30
N ILE A 117 -12.05 -9.50 -8.52
CA ILE A 117 -11.82 -8.52 -7.45
C ILE A 117 -12.84 -7.39 -7.52
N PRO A 118 -13.34 -6.89 -6.37
CA PRO A 118 -13.98 -5.58 -6.32
C PRO A 118 -12.95 -4.52 -6.71
N TYR A 119 -13.27 -3.64 -7.65
CA TYR A 119 -12.37 -2.59 -8.10
C TYR A 119 -12.95 -1.22 -7.76
N TYR A 120 -12.18 -0.39 -7.09
CA TYR A 120 -12.65 0.89 -6.53
C TYR A 120 -12.13 2.11 -7.27
N LEU A 121 -11.15 1.93 -8.15
CA LEU A 121 -10.59 2.98 -9.00
C LEU A 121 -11.37 3.11 -10.31
N GLY A 122 -10.97 4.06 -11.17
CA GLY A 122 -11.52 4.19 -12.52
C GLY A 122 -10.98 3.15 -13.48
N ALA A 123 -11.85 2.28 -14.01
CA ALA A 123 -11.51 1.44 -15.15
C ALA A 123 -11.66 2.23 -16.47
N PRO A 124 -10.78 2.04 -17.46
CA PRO A 124 -10.88 2.76 -18.73
C PRO A 124 -12.14 2.34 -19.48
N THR A 125 -12.80 3.30 -20.09
CA THR A 125 -13.95 3.07 -20.97
C THR A 125 -13.71 3.78 -22.32
N ALA A 126 -14.51 3.45 -23.33
CA ALA A 126 -14.44 4.12 -24.61
C ALA A 126 -14.68 5.64 -24.52
N SER A 127 -15.52 6.08 -23.57
CA SER A 127 -15.83 7.49 -23.32
C SER A 127 -14.85 8.17 -22.35
N ASN A 128 -14.16 7.40 -21.49
CA ASN A 128 -13.16 7.91 -20.56
C ASN A 128 -11.96 6.95 -20.46
N PRO A 129 -11.07 6.94 -21.49
CA PRO A 129 -9.89 6.07 -21.46
C PRO A 129 -8.87 6.47 -20.39
N ALA A 130 -8.94 7.70 -19.87
CA ALA A 130 -8.05 8.23 -18.85
C ALA A 130 -8.57 8.06 -17.42
N ALA A 131 -9.69 7.36 -17.21
CA ALA A 131 -10.24 7.10 -15.88
C ALA A 131 -9.18 6.61 -14.87
N PRO A 132 -8.25 5.69 -15.23
CA PRO A 132 -7.21 5.26 -14.30
C PRO A 132 -6.27 6.37 -13.81
N LEU A 133 -6.24 7.53 -14.47
CA LEU A 133 -5.40 8.67 -14.10
C LEU A 133 -6.16 9.74 -13.29
N THR A 134 -7.49 9.69 -13.27
CA THR A 134 -8.34 10.74 -12.72
C THR A 134 -9.20 10.29 -11.55
N ASP A 135 -9.65 9.04 -11.59
CA ASP A 135 -10.63 8.55 -10.65
C ASP A 135 -9.95 7.87 -9.45
N PHE A 136 -10.39 8.21 -8.26
CA PHE A 136 -9.91 7.70 -6.99
C PHE A 136 -11.07 7.12 -6.17
N TRP A 137 -10.81 6.53 -5.03
CA TRP A 137 -11.82 5.89 -4.21
C TRP A 137 -12.87 6.85 -3.66
N HIS A 138 -14.12 6.48 -3.78
CA HIS A 138 -15.26 7.21 -3.27
C HIS A 138 -16.17 6.33 -2.40
N GLY A 139 -16.84 6.98 -1.45
CA GLY A 139 -17.97 6.39 -0.73
C GLY A 139 -19.27 6.49 -1.52
N ALA A 140 -20.37 6.13 -0.87
CA ALA A 140 -21.70 6.21 -1.48
C ALA A 140 -21.99 7.61 -2.05
N GLN A 141 -22.65 7.64 -3.24
CA GLN A 141 -23.02 8.86 -3.97
C GLN A 141 -21.82 9.77 -4.33
N GLY A 142 -20.63 9.18 -4.50
CA GLY A 142 -19.42 9.93 -4.86
C GLY A 142 -18.83 10.76 -3.71
N SER A 143 -19.22 10.49 -2.47
CA SER A 143 -18.68 11.20 -1.30
C SER A 143 -17.20 10.87 -1.05
N TYR A 144 -16.46 11.81 -0.46
CA TYR A 144 -15.08 11.56 -0.04
C TYR A 144 -15.03 10.57 1.12
N LEU A 145 -14.02 9.69 1.07
CA LEU A 145 -13.72 8.78 2.17
C LEU A 145 -13.01 9.52 3.30
N THR A 146 -13.53 9.34 4.51
CA THR A 146 -12.98 9.89 5.74
C THR A 146 -13.11 8.87 6.87
N ARG A 147 -12.56 9.17 8.06
CA ARG A 147 -12.79 8.34 9.24
C ARG A 147 -14.26 8.22 9.65
N TYR A 148 -15.11 9.15 9.24
CA TYR A 148 -16.55 9.16 9.52
C TYR A 148 -17.40 8.57 8.37
N ASN A 149 -16.79 8.39 7.21
CA ASN A 149 -17.36 7.75 6.03
C ASN A 149 -16.29 6.83 5.41
N PRO A 150 -15.96 5.71 6.07
CA PRO A 150 -14.80 4.89 5.69
C PRO A 150 -15.10 3.85 4.61
N ASN A 151 -16.37 3.67 4.21
CA ASN A 151 -16.78 2.57 3.34
C ASN A 151 -16.63 2.96 1.86
N PRO A 152 -15.63 2.46 1.13
CA PRO A 152 -15.55 2.67 -0.31
C PRO A 152 -16.60 1.85 -1.04
N VAL A 153 -17.03 2.36 -2.19
CA VAL A 153 -17.98 1.68 -3.08
C VAL A 153 -17.24 1.22 -4.33
N PRO A 154 -17.29 -0.08 -4.69
CA PRO A 154 -16.67 -0.56 -5.92
C PRO A 154 -17.26 0.14 -7.14
N THR A 155 -16.45 0.53 -8.08
CA THR A 155 -16.85 1.06 -9.38
C THR A 155 -17.27 -0.05 -10.32
N THR A 156 -16.61 -1.22 -10.20
CA THR A 156 -16.86 -2.43 -10.98
C THR A 156 -16.26 -3.65 -10.30
N THR A 157 -16.45 -4.81 -10.88
CA THR A 157 -15.67 -6.02 -10.61
C THR A 157 -14.72 -6.24 -11.78
N LEU A 158 -13.46 -6.55 -11.51
CA LEU A 158 -12.48 -6.94 -12.52
C LEU A 158 -12.12 -8.41 -12.36
N GLU A 159 -11.93 -9.08 -13.49
CA GLU A 159 -11.21 -10.36 -13.57
C GLU A 159 -9.73 -10.04 -13.83
N ILE A 160 -8.87 -10.35 -12.88
CA ILE A 160 -7.43 -10.08 -13.00
C ILE A 160 -6.63 -11.37 -13.09
N PRO A 161 -5.47 -11.37 -13.80
CA PRO A 161 -4.61 -12.54 -13.85
C PRO A 161 -4.11 -12.95 -12.48
N ILE A 162 -4.17 -14.25 -12.19
CA ILE A 162 -3.58 -14.89 -11.03
C ILE A 162 -2.60 -15.97 -11.49
N LEU A 163 -1.44 -16.05 -10.84
CA LEU A 163 -0.45 -17.11 -11.00
C LEU A 163 -0.41 -17.93 -9.73
N VAL A 164 -0.49 -19.23 -9.87
CA VAL A 164 -0.41 -20.19 -8.76
C VAL A 164 0.69 -21.19 -9.06
N THR A 165 1.60 -21.43 -8.13
CA THR A 165 2.53 -22.53 -8.24
C THR A 165 2.30 -23.52 -7.11
N VAL A 166 2.45 -24.80 -7.40
CA VAL A 166 2.33 -25.86 -6.39
C VAL A 166 3.48 -26.84 -6.52
N PRO A 167 4.00 -27.37 -5.40
CA PRO A 167 5.01 -28.41 -5.42
C PRO A 167 4.59 -29.61 -6.26
N ASN A 168 5.55 -30.27 -6.91
CA ASN A 168 5.33 -31.51 -7.64
C ASN A 168 6.34 -32.59 -7.21
N SER A 169 6.14 -33.82 -7.68
CA SER A 169 6.94 -35.00 -7.30
C SER A 169 8.40 -34.96 -7.77
N ALA A 170 8.83 -33.96 -8.52
CA ALA A 170 10.25 -33.71 -8.84
C ALA A 170 11.02 -33.09 -7.68
N SER A 171 10.34 -32.41 -6.75
CA SER A 171 10.97 -31.87 -5.54
C SER A 171 11.39 -33.06 -4.64
N PRO A 172 12.66 -33.03 -4.13
CA PRO A 172 13.14 -34.06 -3.21
C PRO A 172 12.35 -34.15 -1.90
N ASN A 173 11.77 -33.05 -1.48
CA ASN A 173 11.04 -32.95 -0.20
C ASN A 173 9.52 -33.02 -0.38
N TYR A 174 9.04 -33.31 -1.61
CA TYR A 174 7.62 -33.29 -1.92
C TYR A 174 6.79 -34.17 -0.98
N ALA A 175 5.88 -33.52 -0.24
CA ALA A 175 4.89 -34.20 0.59
C ALA A 175 3.59 -33.39 0.58
N TYR A 176 2.52 -33.94 0.00
CA TYR A 176 1.23 -33.24 0.02
C TYR A 176 0.56 -33.39 1.38
N PRO A 177 0.40 -32.27 2.14
CA PRO A 177 -0.25 -32.29 3.45
C PRO A 177 -1.76 -32.55 3.32
N SER A 178 -2.34 -33.29 4.28
CA SER A 178 -3.79 -33.57 4.28
C SER A 178 -4.68 -32.33 4.35
N THR A 179 -4.14 -31.21 4.85
CA THR A 179 -4.82 -29.90 4.94
C THR A 179 -4.64 -29.04 3.69
N GLY A 180 -3.86 -29.48 2.70
CA GLY A 180 -3.41 -28.69 1.56
C GLY A 180 -2.03 -28.09 1.78
N PHE A 181 -1.44 -27.51 0.74
CA PHE A 181 -0.16 -26.81 0.84
C PHE A 181 -0.29 -25.50 1.60
N PRO A 182 0.62 -25.18 2.54
CA PRO A 182 0.77 -23.83 3.03
C PRO A 182 1.08 -22.89 1.86
N VAL A 183 0.63 -21.64 1.93
CA VAL A 183 0.68 -20.71 0.79
C VAL A 183 1.54 -19.50 1.13
N ALA A 184 2.46 -19.14 0.23
CA ALA A 184 3.10 -17.85 0.24
C ALA A 184 2.47 -16.94 -0.84
N ILE A 185 1.83 -15.86 -0.43
CA ILE A 185 1.45 -14.78 -1.36
C ILE A 185 2.73 -14.04 -1.73
N PHE A 186 3.07 -14.01 -3.02
CA PHE A 186 4.20 -13.25 -3.54
C PHE A 186 3.73 -11.96 -4.19
N GLN A 187 4.23 -10.81 -3.74
CA GLN A 187 3.92 -9.52 -4.34
C GLN A 187 5.17 -8.85 -4.91
N HIS A 188 5.14 -8.62 -6.20
CA HIS A 188 6.23 -8.02 -6.99
C HIS A 188 6.45 -6.52 -6.70
N GLY A 189 7.58 -5.96 -7.16
CA GLY A 189 7.95 -4.55 -7.08
C GLY A 189 7.42 -3.70 -8.23
N ILE A 190 7.68 -2.39 -8.16
CA ILE A 190 7.28 -1.45 -9.21
C ILE A 190 7.90 -1.81 -10.56
N GLY A 191 7.14 -1.68 -11.64
CA GLY A 191 7.57 -2.01 -13.00
C GLY A 191 7.64 -3.50 -13.31
N GLN A 192 7.36 -4.37 -12.33
CA GLN A 192 7.37 -5.83 -12.46
C GLN A 192 5.95 -6.38 -12.66
N ASN A 193 5.78 -7.70 -12.56
CA ASN A 193 4.49 -8.36 -12.67
C ASN A 193 4.49 -9.72 -11.93
N ARG A 194 3.35 -10.39 -11.89
CA ARG A 194 3.12 -11.68 -11.21
C ARG A 194 4.12 -12.79 -11.55
N THR A 195 4.73 -12.78 -12.76
CA THR A 195 5.69 -13.83 -13.15
C THR A 195 7.03 -13.74 -12.42
N ASN A 196 7.30 -12.66 -11.69
CA ASN A 196 8.48 -12.59 -10.81
C ASN A 196 8.44 -13.64 -9.69
N ASP A 197 7.26 -14.16 -9.36
CA ASP A 197 7.09 -15.30 -8.46
C ASP A 197 7.87 -16.54 -8.91
N LEU A 198 7.99 -16.75 -10.23
CA LEU A 198 8.68 -17.93 -10.78
C LEU A 198 10.17 -17.99 -10.39
N ALA A 199 10.78 -16.86 -10.05
CA ALA A 199 12.18 -16.83 -9.61
C ALA A 199 12.40 -17.49 -8.24
N VAL A 200 11.35 -17.62 -7.44
CA VAL A 200 11.40 -18.20 -6.09
C VAL A 200 10.55 -19.48 -5.97
N ALA A 201 9.74 -19.79 -6.96
CA ALA A 201 8.76 -20.87 -6.92
C ALA A 201 9.36 -22.27 -6.63
N ASP A 202 10.54 -22.59 -7.20
CA ASP A 202 11.21 -23.86 -6.92
C ASP A 202 11.69 -23.96 -5.46
N ALA A 203 12.17 -22.87 -4.89
CA ALA A 203 12.61 -22.86 -3.50
C ALA A 203 11.43 -23.01 -2.53
N PHE A 204 10.30 -22.41 -2.84
CA PHE A 204 9.06 -22.61 -2.08
C PHE A 204 8.53 -24.03 -2.26
N ALA A 205 8.56 -24.56 -3.48
CA ALA A 205 8.12 -25.94 -3.76
C ALA A 205 8.99 -26.97 -3.04
N ASP A 206 10.30 -26.75 -2.94
CA ASP A 206 11.21 -27.64 -2.18
C ASP A 206 10.98 -27.60 -0.67
N ALA A 207 10.33 -26.56 -0.19
CA ALA A 207 9.88 -26.42 1.20
C ALA A 207 8.39 -26.82 1.39
N ASP A 208 7.76 -27.47 0.41
CA ASP A 208 6.35 -27.86 0.37
C ASP A 208 5.36 -26.68 0.48
N PHE A 209 5.73 -25.50 -0.02
CA PHE A 209 4.83 -24.35 -0.13
C PHE A 209 4.30 -24.18 -1.55
N ALA A 210 3.03 -23.88 -1.68
CA ALA A 210 2.48 -23.25 -2.87
C ALA A 210 2.76 -21.74 -2.85
N THR A 211 2.85 -21.12 -4.03
CA THR A 211 2.85 -19.66 -4.13
C THR A 211 1.64 -19.15 -4.90
N VAL A 212 1.21 -17.92 -4.59
CA VAL A 212 0.15 -17.24 -5.32
C VAL A 212 0.56 -15.81 -5.54
N ALA A 213 0.50 -15.34 -6.78
CA ALA A 213 0.88 -14.00 -7.17
C ALA A 213 -0.18 -13.33 -8.04
N ILE A 214 -0.42 -12.04 -7.81
CA ILE A 214 -1.25 -11.16 -8.63
C ILE A 214 -0.45 -9.91 -9.00
N ASP A 215 -0.91 -9.20 -10.03
CA ASP A 215 -0.32 -7.91 -10.38
C ASP A 215 -0.85 -6.79 -9.48
N LEU A 216 0.02 -5.86 -9.10
CA LEU A 216 -0.37 -4.58 -8.50
C LEU A 216 -1.27 -3.80 -9.48
N PRO A 217 -2.11 -2.86 -9.04
CA PRO A 217 -2.84 -1.96 -9.93
C PRO A 217 -1.92 -1.33 -10.98
N LEU A 218 -2.39 -1.24 -12.22
CA LEU A 218 -1.66 -0.67 -13.37
C LEU A 218 -0.31 -1.35 -13.69
N HIS A 219 -0.09 -2.56 -13.18
CA HIS A 219 1.02 -3.44 -13.54
C HIS A 219 0.52 -4.64 -14.34
N GLY A 220 1.42 -5.38 -14.93
CA GLY A 220 1.11 -6.61 -15.68
C GLY A 220 2.11 -6.87 -16.79
N ILE A 221 1.81 -7.88 -17.58
CA ILE A 221 2.61 -8.25 -18.75
C ILE A 221 2.20 -7.33 -19.92
N THR A 222 3.19 -6.75 -20.58
CA THR A 222 2.98 -5.79 -21.68
C THR A 222 3.44 -6.30 -23.04
N ASP A 223 4.09 -7.45 -23.08
CA ASP A 223 4.51 -8.15 -24.28
C ASP A 223 3.47 -9.20 -24.66
N PRO A 224 2.74 -9.05 -25.77
CA PRO A 224 1.75 -10.03 -26.23
C PRO A 224 2.32 -11.41 -26.59
N GLU A 225 3.62 -11.50 -26.86
CA GLU A 225 4.29 -12.78 -27.16
C GLU A 225 4.70 -13.54 -25.90
N ASN A 226 4.58 -12.93 -24.72
CA ASN A 226 4.84 -13.61 -23.45
C ASN A 226 3.78 -14.69 -23.21
N PRO A 227 4.17 -15.95 -22.89
CA PRO A 227 3.22 -17.06 -22.71
C PRO A 227 2.22 -16.85 -21.56
N PHE A 228 2.50 -15.94 -20.64
CA PHE A 228 1.62 -15.58 -19.52
C PHE A 228 0.77 -14.33 -19.79
N TYR A 229 0.86 -13.71 -20.97
CA TYR A 229 0.04 -12.55 -21.32
C TYR A 229 -1.44 -12.93 -21.45
N MET A 230 -2.32 -12.21 -20.77
CA MET A 230 -3.76 -12.49 -20.74
C MET A 230 -4.61 -11.42 -21.43
N GLY A 231 -4.01 -10.65 -22.35
CA GLY A 231 -4.75 -9.73 -23.23
C GLY A 231 -5.49 -8.64 -22.47
N ALA A 232 -6.81 -8.62 -22.62
CA ALA A 232 -7.67 -7.59 -22.03
C ALA A 232 -7.77 -7.67 -20.50
N TYR A 233 -7.35 -8.79 -19.88
CA TYR A 233 -7.37 -8.99 -18.43
C TYR A 233 -6.13 -8.39 -17.74
N GLU A 234 -5.10 -7.97 -18.51
CA GLU A 234 -3.92 -7.34 -17.90
C GLU A 234 -4.28 -6.08 -17.15
N ARG A 235 -3.79 -5.95 -15.93
CA ARG A 235 -4.10 -4.80 -15.05
C ARG A 235 -3.49 -3.48 -15.53
N THR A 236 -2.58 -3.51 -16.49
CA THR A 236 -2.13 -2.33 -17.24
C THR A 236 -3.26 -1.71 -18.05
N PHE A 237 -4.40 -2.43 -18.22
CA PHE A 237 -5.44 -2.12 -19.20
C PHE A 237 -4.92 -1.90 -20.61
N ASN A 238 -3.69 -2.34 -20.88
CA ASN A 238 -2.96 -2.08 -22.13
C ASN A 238 -2.92 -0.59 -22.52
N LEU A 239 -2.83 0.28 -21.50
CA LEU A 239 -2.84 1.74 -21.70
C LEU A 239 -1.63 2.17 -22.53
N PRO A 240 -1.81 3.13 -23.46
CA PRO A 240 -0.72 3.62 -24.28
C PRO A 240 0.20 4.57 -23.50
N PRO A 241 1.50 4.69 -23.87
CA PRO A 241 2.36 5.73 -23.34
C PRO A 241 1.82 7.14 -23.64
N GLY A 242 2.02 8.07 -22.70
CA GLY A 242 1.59 9.46 -22.86
C GLY A 242 0.09 9.69 -22.68
N LEU A 243 -0.66 8.72 -22.14
CA LEU A 243 -2.08 8.91 -21.83
C LEU A 243 -2.26 10.12 -20.90
N GLY A 244 -3.25 10.96 -21.18
CA GLY A 244 -3.48 12.22 -20.45
C GLY A 244 -2.62 13.40 -20.93
N THR A 245 -1.78 13.21 -21.95
CA THR A 245 -0.95 14.25 -22.57
C THR A 245 -1.27 14.40 -24.05
N PRO A 246 -0.83 15.49 -24.72
CA PRO A 246 -0.96 15.61 -26.18
C PRO A 246 -0.15 14.57 -26.99
N ASN A 247 0.76 13.83 -26.35
CA ASN A 247 1.71 12.92 -27.00
C ASN A 247 1.37 11.44 -26.79
N VAL A 248 0.10 11.05 -26.86
CA VAL A 248 -0.35 9.66 -26.74
C VAL A 248 0.18 8.83 -27.91
N GLN A 249 0.88 7.73 -27.59
CA GLN A 249 1.40 6.79 -28.58
C GLN A 249 0.44 5.61 -28.75
N THR A 250 -0.45 5.69 -29.74
CA THR A 250 -1.42 4.61 -30.02
C THR A 250 -0.75 3.37 -30.60
N GLY A 251 -1.28 2.19 -30.27
CA GLY A 251 -0.77 0.91 -30.77
C GLY A 251 0.46 0.36 -30.01
N VAL A 252 0.86 1.04 -28.94
CA VAL A 252 1.94 0.59 -28.03
C VAL A 252 1.37 0.51 -26.62
N ILE A 253 1.76 -0.49 -25.85
CA ILE A 253 1.41 -0.62 -24.44
C ILE A 253 2.50 0.05 -23.59
N ALA A 254 2.11 0.89 -22.63
CA ALA A 254 3.04 1.52 -21.71
C ALA A 254 3.71 0.43 -20.82
N PRO A 255 4.98 0.61 -20.43
CA PRO A 255 5.62 -0.31 -19.49
C PRO A 255 4.81 -0.52 -18.22
N SER A 256 4.92 -1.72 -17.64
CA SER A 256 4.28 -2.10 -16.38
C SER A 256 4.50 -1.03 -15.31
N GLY A 257 3.44 -0.63 -14.60
CA GLY A 257 3.52 0.33 -13.49
C GLY A 257 3.71 1.79 -13.88
N THR A 258 3.75 2.14 -15.18
CA THR A 258 3.98 3.53 -15.67
C THR A 258 3.06 4.54 -14.98
N TYR A 259 1.82 4.17 -14.73
CA TYR A 259 0.77 5.06 -14.22
C TYR A 259 0.48 4.88 -12.73
N PHE A 260 1.23 4.01 -12.03
CA PHE A 260 0.98 3.71 -10.62
C PHE A 260 1.24 4.93 -9.71
N ILE A 261 2.32 5.66 -9.98
CA ILE A 261 2.61 6.93 -9.30
C ILE A 261 2.21 8.08 -10.23
N ASN A 262 1.15 8.79 -9.86
CA ASN A 262 0.60 9.90 -10.61
C ASN A 262 0.84 11.22 -9.86
N LEU A 263 1.88 11.97 -10.25
CA LEU A 263 2.22 13.25 -9.64
C LEU A 263 1.18 14.35 -9.89
N ALA A 264 0.38 14.21 -10.95
CA ALA A 264 -0.68 15.16 -11.26
C ALA A 264 -1.96 14.92 -10.42
N ASN A 265 -2.11 13.72 -9.83
CA ASN A 265 -3.23 13.39 -8.97
C ASN A 265 -2.79 12.47 -7.82
N LEU A 266 -2.44 13.08 -6.69
CA LEU A 266 -1.96 12.36 -5.50
C LEU A 266 -3.04 11.46 -4.86
N LEU A 267 -4.33 11.78 -5.05
CA LEU A 267 -5.41 10.92 -4.58
C LEU A 267 -5.45 9.59 -5.33
N VAL A 268 -5.18 9.61 -6.64
CA VAL A 268 -5.03 8.38 -7.44
C VAL A 268 -3.82 7.59 -6.98
N SER A 269 -2.67 8.23 -6.76
CA SER A 269 -1.47 7.54 -6.26
C SER A 269 -1.70 6.89 -4.90
N ARG A 270 -2.35 7.61 -3.96
CA ARG A 270 -2.74 7.06 -2.65
C ARG A 270 -3.64 5.84 -2.81
N ASP A 271 -4.64 5.95 -3.67
CA ASP A 271 -5.66 4.92 -3.78
C ASP A 271 -5.21 3.75 -4.66
N ASN A 272 -4.20 3.89 -5.52
CA ASN A 272 -3.48 2.76 -6.12
C ASN A 272 -2.81 1.88 -5.04
N LEU A 273 -2.24 2.49 -3.99
CA LEU A 273 -1.70 1.74 -2.86
C LEU A 273 -2.80 1.05 -2.05
N ARG A 274 -3.93 1.74 -1.81
CA ARG A 274 -5.09 1.16 -1.11
C ARG A 274 -5.72 0.02 -1.89
N GLU A 275 -5.84 0.16 -3.21
CA GLU A 275 -6.35 -0.89 -4.11
C GLU A 275 -5.48 -2.14 -4.00
N ALA A 276 -4.14 -1.98 -4.06
CA ALA A 276 -3.22 -3.10 -3.90
C ALA A 276 -3.42 -3.85 -2.57
N VAL A 277 -3.68 -3.13 -1.48
CA VAL A 277 -3.99 -3.73 -0.18
C VAL A 277 -5.35 -4.44 -0.19
N ALA A 278 -6.37 -3.83 -0.78
CA ALA A 278 -7.71 -4.42 -0.90
C ALA A 278 -7.70 -5.72 -1.73
N ASP A 279 -6.90 -5.74 -2.80
CA ASP A 279 -6.70 -6.93 -3.64
C ASP A 279 -6.05 -8.07 -2.86
N LEU A 280 -5.02 -7.77 -2.06
CA LEU A 280 -4.36 -8.76 -1.21
C LEU A 280 -5.30 -9.31 -0.14
N ILE A 281 -6.15 -8.47 0.45
CA ILE A 281 -7.17 -8.91 1.41
C ILE A 281 -8.18 -9.84 0.71
N THR A 282 -8.67 -9.47 -0.48
CA THR A 282 -9.59 -10.30 -1.27
C THR A 282 -8.94 -11.64 -1.67
N LEU A 283 -7.68 -11.61 -2.13
CA LEU A 283 -6.91 -12.80 -2.44
C LEU A 283 -6.79 -13.71 -1.21
N THR A 284 -6.45 -13.17 -0.06
CA THR A 284 -6.33 -13.90 1.21
C THR A 284 -7.61 -14.64 1.56
N ARG A 285 -8.77 -14.00 1.41
CA ARG A 285 -10.09 -14.64 1.63
C ARG A 285 -10.38 -15.72 0.59
N THR A 286 -9.85 -15.57 -0.63
CA THR A 286 -10.12 -16.48 -1.75
C THR A 286 -9.22 -17.71 -1.77
N ILE A 287 -7.98 -17.63 -1.31
CA ILE A 287 -7.00 -18.76 -1.29
C ILE A 287 -7.60 -20.08 -0.79
N PRO A 288 -8.38 -20.14 0.33
CA PRO A 288 -8.95 -21.40 0.82
C PRO A 288 -9.93 -22.07 -0.15
N THR A 289 -10.44 -21.36 -1.15
CA THR A 289 -11.38 -21.85 -2.15
C THR A 289 -10.71 -22.38 -3.41
N ILE A 290 -9.40 -22.11 -3.57
CA ILE A 290 -8.65 -22.49 -4.78
C ILE A 290 -8.42 -24.00 -4.77
N THR A 291 -8.89 -24.65 -5.83
CA THR A 291 -8.63 -26.07 -6.09
C THR A 291 -7.81 -26.23 -7.37
N ILE A 292 -6.74 -27.01 -7.31
CA ILE A 292 -5.85 -27.24 -8.42
C ILE A 292 -6.51 -28.21 -9.41
N PRO A 293 -6.79 -27.81 -10.66
CA PRO A 293 -7.65 -28.57 -11.56
C PRO A 293 -7.14 -29.97 -11.93
N THR A 294 -5.81 -30.11 -12.03
CA THR A 294 -5.18 -31.36 -12.48
C THR A 294 -5.09 -32.42 -11.40
N THR A 295 -5.12 -32.06 -10.14
CA THR A 295 -4.86 -32.95 -9.00
C THR A 295 -6.00 -32.98 -7.99
N GLY A 296 -6.90 -32.00 -8.00
CA GLY A 296 -7.90 -31.78 -6.96
C GLY A 296 -7.31 -31.30 -5.62
N GLN A 297 -6.01 -30.96 -5.57
CA GLN A 297 -5.35 -30.46 -4.38
C GLN A 297 -5.91 -29.09 -4.01
N VAL A 298 -5.93 -28.82 -2.71
CA VAL A 298 -6.37 -27.54 -2.14
C VAL A 298 -5.21 -26.81 -1.49
N LEU A 299 -5.38 -25.54 -1.24
CA LEU A 299 -4.45 -24.68 -0.53
C LEU A 299 -4.87 -24.54 0.95
N ASP A 300 -3.91 -24.56 1.87
CA ASP A 300 -4.18 -24.43 3.31
C ASP A 300 -4.39 -22.95 3.70
N GLY A 301 -5.64 -22.55 3.73
CA GLY A 301 -6.02 -21.19 4.13
C GLY A 301 -5.71 -20.83 5.59
N SER A 302 -5.33 -21.79 6.44
CA SER A 302 -4.89 -21.53 7.81
C SER A 302 -3.41 -21.21 7.93
N LYS A 303 -2.64 -21.38 6.83
CA LYS A 303 -1.19 -21.17 6.75
C LYS A 303 -0.82 -20.31 5.56
N ILE A 304 -1.26 -19.06 5.60
CA ILE A 304 -0.93 -18.04 4.59
C ILE A 304 0.28 -17.23 5.07
N PHE A 305 1.28 -17.16 4.22
CA PHE A 305 2.50 -16.38 4.42
C PHE A 305 2.54 -15.28 3.36
N PHE A 306 3.31 -14.24 3.62
CA PHE A 306 3.46 -13.13 2.66
C PHE A 306 4.93 -12.87 2.35
N VAL A 307 5.23 -12.68 1.06
CA VAL A 307 6.56 -12.27 0.58
C VAL A 307 6.39 -11.08 -0.34
N GLY A 308 6.87 -9.92 0.09
CA GLY A 308 6.82 -8.69 -0.70
C GLY A 308 8.22 -8.24 -1.11
N HIS A 309 8.37 -7.80 -2.35
CA HIS A 309 9.61 -7.23 -2.88
C HIS A 309 9.43 -5.76 -3.25
N SER A 310 10.29 -4.86 -2.73
CA SER A 310 10.28 -3.42 -3.06
C SER A 310 8.89 -2.81 -2.83
N LEU A 311 8.20 -2.30 -3.86
CA LEU A 311 6.83 -1.78 -3.76
C LEU A 311 5.87 -2.83 -3.17
N GLY A 312 6.03 -4.12 -3.51
CA GLY A 312 5.27 -5.21 -2.90
C GLY A 312 5.50 -5.34 -1.39
N ALA A 313 6.72 -5.04 -0.90
CA ALA A 313 7.00 -4.99 0.54
C ALA A 313 6.39 -3.75 1.22
N ILE A 314 6.34 -2.61 0.52
CA ILE A 314 5.68 -1.38 0.99
C ILE A 314 4.17 -1.61 1.15
N VAL A 315 3.51 -2.13 0.11
CA VAL A 315 2.10 -2.52 0.15
C VAL A 315 1.85 -3.58 1.21
N GLY A 316 2.73 -4.60 1.27
CA GLY A 316 2.69 -5.68 2.25
C GLY A 316 2.77 -5.19 3.70
N THR A 317 3.55 -4.13 3.98
CA THR A 317 3.61 -3.52 5.32
C THR A 317 2.23 -3.00 5.75
N VAL A 318 1.50 -2.35 4.83
CA VAL A 318 0.15 -1.85 5.10
C VAL A 318 -0.85 -3.00 5.22
N TYR A 319 -0.78 -3.97 4.28
CA TYR A 319 -1.62 -5.17 4.30
C TYR A 319 -1.51 -5.92 5.64
N LEU A 320 -0.29 -6.21 6.10
CA LEU A 320 -0.04 -6.91 7.36
C LEU A 320 -0.47 -6.10 8.60
N GLY A 321 -0.49 -4.76 8.49
CA GLY A 321 -1.00 -3.89 9.54
C GLY A 321 -2.52 -3.86 9.67
N VAL A 322 -3.23 -4.28 8.61
CA VAL A 322 -4.70 -4.27 8.54
C VAL A 322 -5.29 -5.67 8.64
N ASP A 323 -4.72 -6.64 7.92
CA ASP A 323 -5.20 -8.03 7.88
C ASP A 323 -4.33 -8.95 8.77
N PRO A 324 -4.89 -9.51 9.85
CA PRO A 324 -4.14 -10.38 10.77
C PRO A 324 -4.01 -11.83 10.28
N THR A 325 -4.47 -12.15 9.06
CA THR A 325 -4.54 -13.55 8.58
C THR A 325 -3.17 -14.14 8.26
N ALA A 326 -2.21 -13.31 7.82
CA ALA A 326 -0.89 -13.80 7.48
C ALA A 326 -0.14 -14.33 8.72
N TYR A 327 0.31 -15.59 8.63
CA TYR A 327 1.02 -16.28 9.72
C TYR A 327 2.41 -15.70 9.95
N ALA A 328 3.14 -15.42 8.88
CA ALA A 328 4.43 -14.74 8.90
C ALA A 328 4.70 -14.07 7.56
N ALA A 329 5.64 -13.13 7.53
CA ALA A 329 5.97 -12.40 6.32
C ALA A 329 7.47 -12.14 6.17
N THR A 330 7.91 -12.04 4.91
CA THR A 330 9.21 -11.52 4.52
C THR A 330 9.00 -10.26 3.68
N LEU A 331 9.54 -9.15 4.14
CA LEU A 331 9.47 -7.87 3.46
C LEU A 331 10.86 -7.49 2.93
N GLY A 332 11.08 -7.74 1.65
CA GLY A 332 12.34 -7.42 0.96
C GLY A 332 12.35 -5.94 0.54
N MET A 333 13.24 -5.15 1.14
CA MET A 333 13.42 -3.72 0.85
C MET A 333 12.11 -2.90 1.04
N PRO A 334 11.44 -3.00 2.21
CA PRO A 334 10.30 -2.15 2.52
C PRO A 334 10.75 -0.69 2.64
N GLY A 335 9.80 0.23 2.55
CA GLY A 335 10.05 1.64 2.73
C GLY A 335 8.85 2.36 3.33
N ALA A 336 9.13 3.49 3.95
CA ALA A 336 8.15 4.44 4.43
C ALA A 336 8.45 5.83 3.87
N GLU A 337 7.60 6.81 4.15
CA GLU A 337 7.78 8.18 3.66
C GLU A 337 7.96 8.21 2.13
N ILE A 338 7.04 7.57 1.41
CA ILE A 338 7.15 7.30 -0.03
C ILE A 338 7.58 8.52 -0.87
N PRO A 339 7.04 9.73 -0.69
CA PRO A 339 7.47 10.90 -1.46
C PRO A 339 8.96 11.20 -1.28
N TYR A 340 9.47 11.11 -0.06
CA TYR A 340 10.90 11.34 0.23
C TYR A 340 11.77 10.18 -0.24
N LEU A 341 11.29 8.93 -0.07
CA LEU A 341 11.97 7.74 -0.58
C LEU A 341 12.17 7.85 -2.10
N LEU A 342 11.12 8.18 -2.84
CA LEU A 342 11.17 8.32 -4.29
C LEU A 342 12.03 9.51 -4.72
N ASN A 343 11.87 10.67 -4.05
CA ASN A 343 12.64 11.87 -4.36
C ASN A 343 14.16 11.68 -4.17
N ASN A 344 14.56 10.92 -3.15
CA ASN A 344 15.96 10.64 -2.84
C ASN A 344 16.52 9.39 -3.56
N SER A 345 15.71 8.69 -4.33
CA SER A 345 16.13 7.52 -5.10
C SER A 345 17.02 7.94 -6.27
N ALA A 346 18.13 7.25 -6.47
CA ALA A 346 18.99 7.46 -7.63
C ALA A 346 18.26 7.18 -8.96
N THR A 347 17.26 6.30 -8.95
CA THR A 347 16.48 5.91 -10.14
C THR A 347 15.27 6.82 -10.33
N PHE A 348 14.48 7.02 -9.27
CA PHE A 348 13.20 7.74 -9.37
C PHE A 348 13.34 9.25 -9.13
N GLY A 349 14.30 9.68 -8.33
CA GLY A 349 14.49 11.09 -7.97
C GLY A 349 14.59 12.01 -9.20
N PRO A 350 15.44 11.72 -10.19
CA PRO A 350 15.52 12.56 -11.39
C PRO A 350 14.19 12.67 -12.16
N ILE A 351 13.41 11.59 -12.20
CA ILE A 351 12.10 11.55 -12.88
C ILE A 351 11.08 12.41 -12.12
N ILE A 352 11.01 12.24 -10.80
CA ILE A 352 10.11 13.01 -9.93
C ILE A 352 10.45 14.50 -9.99
N GLN A 353 11.72 14.85 -9.83
CA GLN A 353 12.20 16.23 -9.85
C GLN A 353 11.90 16.90 -11.20
N SER A 354 12.22 16.23 -12.31
CA SER A 354 11.91 16.75 -13.65
C SER A 354 10.40 16.91 -13.87
N GLY A 355 9.58 15.96 -13.42
CA GLY A 355 8.12 16.06 -13.55
C GLY A 355 7.54 17.22 -12.75
N LEU A 356 8.02 17.45 -11.53
CA LEU A 356 7.60 18.56 -10.69
C LEU A 356 8.10 19.90 -11.24
N GLU A 357 9.34 19.96 -11.75
CA GLU A 357 9.89 21.17 -12.36
C GLU A 357 9.10 21.61 -13.61
N GLN A 358 8.68 20.67 -14.45
CA GLN A 358 7.80 20.91 -15.60
C GLN A 358 6.43 21.47 -15.17
N ALA A 359 5.97 21.13 -13.98
CA ALA A 359 4.77 21.68 -13.38
C ALA A 359 5.00 23.04 -12.63
N GLY A 360 6.21 23.60 -12.71
CA GLY A 360 6.58 24.84 -12.04
C GLY A 360 6.97 24.68 -10.55
N ILE A 361 7.19 23.45 -10.10
CA ILE A 361 7.56 23.11 -8.72
C ILE A 361 9.04 22.70 -8.70
N ALA A 362 9.94 23.70 -8.70
CA ALA A 362 11.37 23.47 -8.82
C ALA A 362 12.01 22.97 -7.50
N PRO A 363 12.95 22.00 -7.55
CA PRO A 363 13.72 21.58 -6.38
C PRO A 363 14.40 22.74 -5.66
N GLY A 364 14.44 22.69 -4.33
CA GLY A 364 15.05 23.72 -3.48
C GLY A 364 14.16 24.95 -3.23
N THR A 365 12.90 24.91 -3.67
CA THR A 365 11.90 25.94 -3.36
C THR A 365 10.99 25.50 -2.23
N GLN A 366 10.40 26.47 -1.49
CA GLN A 366 9.40 26.18 -0.46
C GLN A 366 8.20 25.41 -1.03
N LEU A 367 7.78 25.71 -2.26
CA LEU A 367 6.68 25.03 -2.93
C LEU A 367 7.00 23.55 -3.16
N TYR A 368 8.25 23.20 -3.45
CA TYR A 368 8.72 21.84 -3.59
C TYR A 368 8.64 21.07 -2.26
N ASP A 369 9.13 21.68 -1.19
CA ASP A 369 9.09 21.08 0.14
C ASP A 369 7.64 20.91 0.63
N ASP A 370 6.78 21.90 0.36
CA ASP A 370 5.36 21.83 0.65
C ASP A 370 4.66 20.73 -0.13
N PHE A 371 5.02 20.54 -1.41
CA PHE A 371 4.49 19.44 -2.22
C PHE A 371 4.86 18.09 -1.62
N LEU A 372 6.13 17.83 -1.31
CA LEU A 372 6.57 16.54 -0.74
C LEU A 372 5.88 16.28 0.60
N ARG A 373 5.77 17.30 1.46
CA ARG A 373 5.07 17.17 2.75
C ARG A 373 3.58 16.86 2.57
N ASN A 374 2.90 17.54 1.64
CA ASN A 374 1.49 17.31 1.38
C ASN A 374 1.26 15.93 0.70
N ALA A 375 2.20 15.48 -0.13
CA ALA A 375 2.14 14.15 -0.73
C ALA A 375 2.34 13.03 0.32
N GLN A 376 3.04 13.32 1.42
CA GLN A 376 3.24 12.38 2.54
C GLN A 376 1.99 12.27 3.42
N THR A 377 1.13 13.28 3.47
CA THR A 377 -0.06 13.32 4.34
C THR A 377 -1.24 12.59 3.74
#